data_827c6d0c0e55ca5d7b3e62c7df083828
#
_entry.id   827c6d0c0e55ca5d7b3e62c7df083828
#
_cell.length_a   1.000
_cell.length_b   1.000
_cell.length_c   1.000
_cell.angle_alpha   90.00
_cell.angle_beta   90.00
_cell.angle_gamma   90.00
#
_symmetry.space_group_name_H-M   'P 1'
#
loop_
_entity.id
_entity.type
_entity.pdbx_description
1 polymer ?
#
loop_
_entity_poly.entity_id
_entity_poly.type
_entity_poly.pdbx_seq_one_letter_code
_entity_poly.pdbx_strand_id
1 'polypeptide(L)'
;MSRNGFAGTTKLLRLILRLDRIKLTLWLLGLITLIGITPYSMRAILDAEAELQGTTAEEVLAQQAALLETNGASIALQGPPDALDTFGGRYAFEIGAFTLAIVALMNILLIARHTRAEEESGRAELVRAAAVGPWSALTAVSIVAVATNLILGLGTSIVFIADGRDVGRSILYGASMALSGLLFAAIALIWVQVFEYGRAATGMSLAGLAVAFALRAVGDVRDNWLSLLSPLG
;
A
#
# COMPACT_ATOMS: atom_id res chain seq x y z
N MET A 1 32.50 6.78 27.25
CA MET A 1 32.07 5.56 26.52
C MET A 1 30.97 5.99 25.51
N SER A 2 31.24 5.95 24.21
CA SER A 2 30.23 6.28 23.20
C SER A 2 29.14 5.19 23.26
N ARG A 3 27.95 5.55 23.74
CA ARG A 3 26.81 4.66 23.69
C ARG A 3 26.51 4.40 22.21
N ASN A 4 26.61 3.16 21.78
CA ASN A 4 26.18 2.78 20.43
C ASN A 4 24.69 3.13 20.26
N GLY A 5 24.38 4.14 19.42
CA GLY A 5 23.03 4.67 19.24
C GLY A 5 21.98 3.63 18.80
N PHE A 6 22.43 2.50 18.28
CA PHE A 6 21.62 1.38 17.80
C PHE A 6 21.58 0.17 18.75
N ALA A 7 22.16 0.29 19.97
CA ALA A 7 22.17 -0.80 20.92
C ALA A 7 20.73 -1.25 21.24
N GLY A 8 20.45 -2.54 21.18
CA GLY A 8 19.13 -3.10 21.48
C GLY A 8 18.15 -3.20 20.30
N THR A 9 18.49 -2.69 19.11
CA THR A 9 17.62 -2.76 17.91
C THR A 9 17.09 -4.18 17.63
N THR A 10 17.95 -5.20 17.72
CA THR A 10 17.54 -6.59 17.49
C THR A 10 16.51 -7.10 18.50
N LYS A 11 16.63 -6.65 19.77
CA LYS A 11 15.64 -7.02 20.81
C LYS A 11 14.29 -6.38 20.53
N LEU A 12 14.28 -5.10 20.15
CA LEU A 12 13.06 -4.37 19.77
C LEU A 12 12.45 -4.95 18.50
N LEU A 13 13.25 -5.27 17.50
CA LEU A 13 12.78 -5.93 16.28
C LEU A 13 12.03 -7.24 16.59
N ARG A 14 12.64 -8.10 17.42
CA ARG A 14 11.98 -9.35 17.84
C ARG A 14 10.70 -9.10 18.64
N LEU A 15 10.68 -8.06 19.45
CA LEU A 15 9.49 -7.68 20.22
C LEU A 15 8.36 -7.24 19.27
N ILE A 16 8.62 -6.32 18.34
CA ILE A 16 7.66 -5.85 17.32
C ILE A 16 7.10 -7.04 16.54
N LEU A 17 7.96 -7.90 16.01
CA LEU A 17 7.54 -9.07 15.24
C LEU A 17 6.69 -10.04 16.08
N ARG A 18 7.00 -10.20 17.37
CA ARG A 18 6.19 -11.05 18.26
C ARG A 18 4.82 -10.45 18.56
N LEU A 19 4.76 -9.13 18.82
CA LEU A 19 3.51 -8.44 19.14
C LEU A 19 2.57 -8.32 17.94
N ASP A 20 3.12 -8.10 16.76
CA ASP A 20 2.33 -7.86 15.54
C ASP A 20 2.30 -9.03 14.57
N ARG A 21 2.84 -10.20 14.93
CA ARG A 21 2.85 -11.38 14.05
C ARG A 21 1.49 -11.68 13.42
N ILE A 22 0.43 -11.68 14.22
CA ILE A 22 -0.93 -11.96 13.73
C ILE A 22 -1.42 -10.82 12.81
N LYS A 23 -1.21 -9.56 13.21
CA LYS A 23 -1.66 -8.39 12.44
C LYS A 23 -0.94 -8.28 11.11
N LEU A 24 0.40 -8.40 11.12
CA LEU A 24 1.19 -8.38 9.89
C LEU A 24 0.82 -9.52 8.96
N THR A 25 0.63 -10.72 9.50
CA THR A 25 0.18 -11.87 8.70
C THR A 25 -1.21 -11.62 8.10
N LEU A 26 -2.16 -11.10 8.88
CA LEU A 26 -3.51 -10.78 8.38
C LEU A 26 -3.48 -9.68 7.31
N TRP A 27 -2.66 -8.63 7.49
CA TRP A 27 -2.49 -7.59 6.49
C TRP A 27 -1.89 -8.15 5.19
N LEU A 28 -0.80 -8.90 5.29
CA LEU A 28 -0.12 -9.47 4.13
C LEU A 28 -0.98 -10.49 3.40
N LEU A 29 -1.56 -11.46 4.12
CA LEU A 29 -2.44 -12.46 3.52
C LEU A 29 -3.70 -11.81 2.94
N GLY A 30 -4.32 -10.87 3.66
CA GLY A 30 -5.52 -10.17 3.20
C GLY A 30 -5.26 -9.40 1.90
N LEU A 31 -4.17 -8.63 1.84
CA LEU A 31 -3.80 -7.87 0.63
C LEU A 31 -3.41 -8.79 -0.53
N ILE A 32 -2.54 -9.78 -0.30
CA ILE A 32 -2.11 -10.71 -1.36
C ILE A 32 -3.31 -11.52 -1.88
N THR A 33 -4.22 -11.94 -0.99
CA THR A 33 -5.44 -12.65 -1.40
C THR A 33 -6.37 -11.73 -2.19
N LEU A 34 -6.60 -10.50 -1.73
CA LEU A 34 -7.41 -9.51 -2.44
C LEU A 34 -6.87 -9.26 -3.86
N ILE A 35 -5.57 -8.99 -3.97
CA ILE A 35 -4.90 -8.76 -5.24
C ILE A 35 -4.96 -10.01 -6.13
N GLY A 36 -4.79 -11.20 -5.56
CA GLY A 36 -4.77 -12.46 -6.31
C GLY A 36 -6.14 -12.97 -6.72
N ILE A 37 -7.20 -12.75 -5.92
CA ILE A 37 -8.55 -13.25 -6.24
C ILE A 37 -9.29 -12.38 -7.26
N THR A 38 -9.01 -11.08 -7.29
CA THR A 38 -9.70 -10.13 -8.17
C THR A 38 -9.59 -10.48 -9.66
N PRO A 39 -8.44 -10.90 -10.22
CA PRO A 39 -8.36 -11.32 -11.61
C PRO A 39 -9.28 -12.48 -11.95
N TYR A 40 -9.44 -13.43 -11.05
CA TYR A 40 -10.33 -14.59 -11.27
C TYR A 40 -11.80 -14.17 -11.29
N SER A 41 -12.21 -13.36 -10.31
CA SER A 41 -13.60 -12.86 -10.25
C SER A 41 -13.93 -11.96 -11.44
N MET A 42 -12.99 -11.11 -11.86
CA MET A 42 -13.17 -10.26 -13.02
C MET A 42 -13.34 -11.08 -14.33
N ARG A 43 -12.50 -12.11 -14.53
CA ARG A 43 -12.67 -13.02 -15.69
C ARG A 43 -14.02 -13.71 -15.65
N ALA A 44 -14.42 -14.28 -14.52
CA ALA A 44 -15.70 -14.96 -14.39
C ALA A 44 -16.89 -14.05 -14.68
N ILE A 45 -16.82 -12.77 -14.30
CA ILE A 45 -17.87 -11.77 -14.60
C ILE A 45 -17.89 -11.48 -16.11
N LEU A 46 -16.73 -11.23 -16.72
CA LEU A 46 -16.64 -10.95 -18.16
C LEU A 46 -17.14 -12.12 -19.01
N ASP A 47 -16.75 -13.34 -18.64
CA ASP A 47 -17.19 -14.56 -19.34
C ASP A 47 -18.71 -14.77 -19.21
N ALA A 48 -19.28 -14.55 -18.03
CA ALA A 48 -20.72 -14.64 -17.80
C ALA A 48 -21.50 -13.56 -18.58
N GLU A 49 -21.01 -12.34 -18.62
CA GLU A 49 -21.63 -11.26 -19.42
C GLU A 49 -21.54 -11.55 -20.92
N ALA A 50 -20.40 -12.05 -21.39
CA ALA A 50 -20.21 -12.44 -22.78
C ALA A 50 -21.20 -13.54 -23.21
N GLU A 51 -21.40 -14.55 -22.36
CA GLU A 51 -22.37 -15.62 -22.59
C GLU A 51 -23.79 -15.08 -22.68
N LEU A 52 -24.19 -14.18 -21.77
CA LEU A 52 -25.53 -13.55 -21.77
C LEU A 52 -25.76 -12.68 -23.00
N GLN A 53 -24.75 -12.02 -23.51
CA GLN A 53 -24.83 -11.13 -24.67
C GLN A 53 -24.62 -11.86 -26.02
N GLY A 54 -24.20 -13.14 -25.98
CA GLY A 54 -23.84 -13.91 -27.18
C GLY A 54 -22.62 -13.36 -27.91
N THR A 55 -21.67 -12.82 -27.17
CA THR A 55 -20.43 -12.16 -27.64
C THR A 55 -19.20 -12.73 -26.97
N THR A 56 -18.04 -12.09 -27.09
CA THR A 56 -16.79 -12.51 -26.45
C THR A 56 -16.46 -11.63 -25.23
N ALA A 57 -15.70 -12.16 -24.28
CA ALA A 57 -15.23 -11.39 -23.12
C ALA A 57 -14.40 -10.16 -23.53
N GLU A 58 -13.69 -10.22 -24.67
CA GLU A 58 -12.93 -9.10 -25.21
C GLU A 58 -13.84 -7.98 -25.73
N GLU A 59 -14.95 -8.33 -26.39
CA GLU A 59 -15.95 -7.35 -26.85
C GLU A 59 -16.67 -6.69 -25.68
N VAL A 60 -17.03 -7.46 -24.64
CA VAL A 60 -17.60 -6.91 -23.40
C VAL A 60 -16.62 -5.94 -22.74
N LEU A 61 -15.36 -6.31 -22.65
CA LEU A 61 -14.31 -5.47 -22.06
C LEU A 61 -14.14 -4.16 -22.85
N ALA A 62 -14.12 -4.22 -24.19
CA ALA A 62 -14.01 -3.04 -25.05
C ALA A 62 -15.24 -2.12 -24.92
N GLN A 63 -16.45 -2.67 -24.83
CA GLN A 63 -17.66 -1.88 -24.60
C GLN A 63 -17.63 -1.17 -23.23
N GLN A 64 -17.23 -1.88 -22.18
CA GLN A 64 -17.10 -1.29 -20.85
C GLN A 64 -16.00 -0.23 -20.80
N ALA A 65 -14.87 -0.44 -21.49
CA ALA A 65 -13.78 0.52 -21.60
C ALA A 65 -14.27 1.86 -22.14
N ALA A 66 -15.03 1.86 -23.27
CA ALA A 66 -15.56 3.06 -23.88
C ALA A 66 -16.49 3.87 -22.94
N LEU A 67 -17.21 3.20 -22.03
CA LEU A 67 -18.06 3.87 -21.03
C LEU A 67 -17.24 4.46 -19.87
N LEU A 68 -16.15 3.81 -19.47
CA LEU A 68 -15.33 4.23 -18.34
C LEU A 68 -14.36 5.34 -18.71
N GLU A 69 -13.82 5.35 -19.92
CA GLU A 69 -12.92 6.40 -20.43
C GLU A 69 -13.52 7.81 -20.33
N THR A 70 -14.83 7.93 -20.38
CA THR A 70 -15.54 9.22 -20.28
C THR A 70 -16.13 9.48 -18.89
N ASN A 71 -16.04 8.52 -17.97
CA ASN A 71 -16.63 8.64 -16.64
C ASN A 71 -15.65 9.27 -15.65
N GLY A 72 -15.72 10.60 -15.53
CA GLY A 72 -14.83 11.34 -14.62
C GLY A 72 -14.91 10.91 -13.16
N ALA A 73 -16.05 10.42 -12.66
CA ALA A 73 -16.17 9.91 -11.30
C ALA A 73 -15.41 8.60 -11.11
N SER A 74 -15.48 7.69 -12.09
CA SER A 74 -14.70 6.45 -12.06
C SER A 74 -13.20 6.75 -12.16
N ILE A 75 -12.80 7.65 -13.07
CA ILE A 75 -11.39 8.07 -13.20
C ILE A 75 -10.87 8.67 -11.90
N ALA A 76 -11.62 9.55 -11.25
CA ALA A 76 -11.22 10.16 -9.98
C ALA A 76 -10.98 9.12 -8.87
N LEU A 77 -11.79 8.06 -8.81
CA LEU A 77 -11.71 7.06 -7.77
C LEU A 77 -10.68 5.95 -8.08
N GLN A 78 -10.64 5.50 -9.31
CA GLN A 78 -9.93 4.29 -9.71
C GLN A 78 -8.56 4.57 -10.34
N GLY A 79 -8.41 5.66 -11.09
CA GLY A 79 -7.17 6.04 -11.74
C GLY A 79 -7.32 6.44 -13.20
N PRO A 80 -6.22 6.66 -13.92
CA PRO A 80 -6.26 7.00 -15.32
C PRO A 80 -6.84 5.83 -16.14
N PRO A 81 -7.60 6.14 -17.21
CA PRO A 81 -8.29 5.12 -18.03
C PRO A 81 -7.37 4.48 -19.07
N ASP A 82 -6.12 4.16 -18.67
CA ASP A 82 -5.10 3.64 -19.58
C ASP A 82 -5.33 2.16 -19.89
N ALA A 83 -5.35 1.83 -21.19
CA ALA A 83 -5.47 0.46 -21.68
C ALA A 83 -6.64 -0.34 -21.07
N LEU A 84 -7.80 0.31 -20.88
CA LEU A 84 -9.01 -0.31 -20.33
C LEU A 84 -9.57 -1.44 -21.20
N ASP A 85 -9.21 -1.46 -22.48
CA ASP A 85 -9.50 -2.51 -23.47
C ASP A 85 -8.65 -3.78 -23.22
N THR A 86 -7.65 -3.71 -22.34
CA THR A 86 -6.87 -4.86 -21.92
C THR A 86 -7.30 -5.32 -20.53
N PHE A 87 -7.23 -6.62 -20.30
CA PHE A 87 -7.51 -7.19 -18.97
C PHE A 87 -6.60 -6.61 -17.88
N GLY A 88 -5.31 -6.38 -18.19
CA GLY A 88 -4.34 -5.83 -17.23
C GLY A 88 -4.61 -4.37 -16.89
N GLY A 89 -4.91 -3.54 -17.88
CA GLY A 89 -5.27 -2.14 -17.66
C GLY A 89 -6.58 -2.00 -16.87
N ARG A 90 -7.60 -2.79 -17.25
CA ARG A 90 -8.86 -2.85 -16.52
C ARG A 90 -8.68 -3.27 -15.06
N TYR A 91 -7.86 -4.29 -14.81
CA TYR A 91 -7.53 -4.72 -13.46
C TYR A 91 -6.84 -3.62 -12.65
N ALA A 92 -5.82 -2.98 -13.23
CA ALA A 92 -5.11 -1.89 -12.57
C ALA A 92 -6.04 -0.70 -12.26
N PHE A 93 -6.93 -0.37 -13.18
CA PHE A 93 -7.94 0.66 -13.00
C PHE A 93 -8.89 0.32 -11.84
N GLU A 94 -9.46 -0.87 -11.79
CA GLU A 94 -10.49 -1.22 -10.79
C GLU A 94 -9.95 -1.24 -9.35
N ILE A 95 -8.77 -1.79 -9.12
CA ILE A 95 -8.29 -2.00 -7.75
C ILE A 95 -6.96 -1.33 -7.42
N GLY A 96 -6.24 -0.81 -8.43
CA GLY A 96 -4.89 -0.28 -8.23
C GLY A 96 -4.84 0.80 -7.16
N ALA A 97 -5.62 1.85 -7.32
CA ALA A 97 -5.67 2.97 -6.38
C ALA A 97 -6.12 2.57 -4.97
N PHE A 98 -7.12 1.70 -4.88
CA PHE A 98 -7.61 1.22 -3.58
C PHE A 98 -6.56 0.37 -2.86
N THR A 99 -5.89 -0.53 -3.56
CA THR A 99 -4.82 -1.35 -2.97
C THR A 99 -3.65 -0.49 -2.52
N LEU A 100 -3.22 0.49 -3.30
CA LEU A 100 -2.17 1.43 -2.91
C LEU A 100 -2.56 2.23 -1.66
N ALA A 101 -3.80 2.71 -1.58
CA ALA A 101 -4.31 3.43 -0.41
C ALA A 101 -4.35 2.53 0.84
N ILE A 102 -4.75 1.26 0.70
CA ILE A 102 -4.78 0.30 1.81
C ILE A 102 -3.35 -0.04 2.26
N VAL A 103 -2.41 -0.19 1.34
CA VAL A 103 -0.98 -0.40 1.65
C VAL A 103 -0.40 0.81 2.38
N ALA A 104 -0.73 2.03 1.95
CA ALA A 104 -0.35 3.26 2.64
C ALA A 104 -0.90 3.30 4.07
N LEU A 105 -2.19 2.99 4.24
CA LEU A 105 -2.85 2.92 5.54
C LEU A 105 -2.19 1.90 6.46
N MET A 106 -1.90 0.69 5.97
CA MET A 106 -1.19 -0.34 6.72
C MET A 106 0.13 0.19 7.28
N ASN A 107 0.92 0.88 6.45
CA ASN A 107 2.23 1.42 6.84
C ASN A 107 2.09 2.56 7.85
N ILE A 108 1.15 3.50 7.65
CA ILE A 108 0.88 4.58 8.61
C ILE A 108 0.52 4.01 9.99
N LEU A 109 -0.36 3.02 10.03
CA LEU A 109 -0.79 2.39 11.28
C LEU A 109 0.34 1.59 11.95
N LEU A 110 1.19 0.91 11.16
CA LEU A 110 2.36 0.18 11.64
C LEU A 110 3.34 1.14 12.35
N ILE A 111 3.71 2.24 11.68
CA ILE A 111 4.66 3.22 12.23
C ILE A 111 4.09 3.90 13.47
N ALA A 112 2.85 4.40 13.40
CA ALA A 112 2.23 5.12 14.52
C ALA A 112 2.15 4.25 15.77
N ARG A 113 1.82 2.97 15.62
CA ARG A 113 1.70 2.03 16.72
C ARG A 113 2.99 1.77 17.47
N HIS A 114 4.11 1.58 16.75
CA HIS A 114 5.40 1.21 17.35
C HIS A 114 6.30 2.41 17.66
N THR A 115 5.75 3.61 17.60
CA THR A 115 6.43 4.84 17.96
C THR A 115 5.66 5.58 19.07
N ARG A 116 4.80 6.52 18.71
CA ARG A 116 4.11 7.38 19.67
C ARG A 116 3.10 6.66 20.58
N ALA A 117 2.40 5.64 20.07
CA ALA A 117 1.46 4.91 20.91
C ALA A 117 2.16 4.13 22.05
N GLU A 118 3.39 3.65 21.84
CA GLU A 118 4.20 3.03 22.90
C GLU A 118 4.74 4.08 23.88
N GLU A 119 5.11 5.27 23.43
CA GLU A 119 5.53 6.38 24.28
C GLU A 119 4.39 6.86 25.18
N GLU A 120 3.19 7.08 24.64
CA GLU A 120 1.99 7.49 25.40
C GLU A 120 1.53 6.45 26.42
N SER A 121 1.77 5.17 26.17
CA SER A 121 1.41 4.08 27.11
C SER A 121 2.39 3.92 28.29
N GLY A 122 3.45 4.71 28.37
CA GLY A 122 4.51 4.60 29.39
C GLY A 122 5.45 3.40 29.20
N ARG A 123 5.19 2.53 28.21
CA ARG A 123 6.06 1.38 27.91
C ARG A 123 7.45 1.79 27.42
N ALA A 124 7.52 2.94 26.75
CA ALA A 124 8.79 3.50 26.31
C ALA A 124 9.73 3.82 27.48
N GLU A 125 9.23 4.21 28.66
CA GLU A 125 10.05 4.43 29.85
C GLU A 125 10.68 3.14 30.37
N LEU A 126 9.93 2.04 30.37
CA LEU A 126 10.44 0.71 30.73
C LEU A 126 11.51 0.24 29.74
N VAL A 127 11.35 0.55 28.46
CA VAL A 127 12.33 0.24 27.40
C VAL A 127 13.56 1.14 27.53
N ARG A 128 13.40 2.43 27.87
CA ARG A 128 14.52 3.37 28.11
C ARG A 128 15.31 3.05 29.37
N ALA A 129 14.68 2.45 30.38
CA ALA A 129 15.37 1.94 31.57
C ALA A 129 16.27 0.74 31.24
N ALA A 130 15.99 0.00 30.15
CA ALA A 130 16.92 -0.96 29.58
C ALA A 130 18.03 -0.22 28.79
N ALA A 131 19.21 -0.84 28.63
CA ALA A 131 20.35 -0.26 27.90
C ALA A 131 20.12 -0.23 26.39
N VAL A 132 19.17 0.62 25.92
CA VAL A 132 18.77 0.77 24.52
C VAL A 132 19.26 2.10 23.98
N GLY A 133 19.74 2.11 22.75
CA GLY A 133 20.20 3.33 22.08
C GLY A 133 19.02 4.21 21.61
N PRO A 134 19.20 5.53 21.47
CA PRO A 134 18.15 6.47 21.11
C PRO A 134 17.52 6.20 19.73
N TRP A 135 18.27 5.62 18.79
CA TRP A 135 17.79 5.31 17.42
C TRP A 135 17.26 3.89 17.26
N SER A 136 17.35 3.05 18.30
CA SER A 136 17.04 1.62 18.20
C SER A 136 15.57 1.33 17.89
N ALA A 137 14.64 2.09 18.48
CA ALA A 137 13.20 1.90 18.25
C ALA A 137 12.81 2.30 16.81
N LEU A 138 13.26 3.48 16.37
CA LEU A 138 13.00 3.96 15.01
C LEU A 138 13.57 3.02 13.96
N THR A 139 14.82 2.56 14.16
CA THR A 139 15.47 1.60 13.26
C THR A 139 14.74 0.26 13.23
N ALA A 140 14.29 -0.26 14.38
CA ALA A 140 13.58 -1.52 14.45
C ALA A 140 12.25 -1.47 13.67
N VAL A 141 11.44 -0.41 13.86
CA VAL A 141 10.17 -0.28 13.12
C VAL A 141 10.39 -0.05 11.63
N SER A 142 11.43 0.71 11.24
CA SER A 142 11.79 0.90 9.83
C SER A 142 12.17 -0.42 9.16
N ILE A 143 12.95 -1.29 9.83
CA ILE A 143 13.29 -2.62 9.30
C ILE A 143 12.02 -3.46 9.11
N VAL A 144 11.08 -3.43 10.07
CA VAL A 144 9.81 -4.15 9.93
C VAL A 144 9.01 -3.62 8.74
N ALA A 145 8.91 -2.29 8.59
CA ALA A 145 8.21 -1.68 7.46
C ALA A 145 8.83 -2.10 6.11
N VAL A 146 10.16 -2.03 5.99
CA VAL A 146 10.88 -2.48 4.78
C VAL A 146 10.60 -3.96 4.49
N ALA A 147 10.76 -4.82 5.49
CA ALA A 147 10.53 -6.26 5.31
C ALA A 147 9.08 -6.56 4.92
N THR A 148 8.10 -5.92 5.56
CA THR A 148 6.67 -6.10 5.26
C THR A 148 6.35 -5.70 3.83
N ASN A 149 6.85 -4.54 3.37
CA ASN A 149 6.61 -4.08 2.00
C ASN A 149 7.33 -4.93 0.95
N LEU A 150 8.54 -5.41 1.21
CA LEU A 150 9.23 -6.36 0.33
C LEU A 150 8.46 -7.68 0.22
N ILE A 151 7.98 -8.22 1.33
CA ILE A 151 7.17 -9.45 1.32
C ILE A 151 5.87 -9.23 0.53
N LEU A 152 5.21 -8.08 0.70
CA LEU A 152 4.00 -7.73 -0.04
C LEU A 152 4.27 -7.64 -1.55
N GLY A 153 5.30 -6.90 -1.95
CA GLY A 153 5.66 -6.73 -3.35
C GLY A 153 6.07 -8.05 -4.02
N LEU A 154 6.90 -8.86 -3.35
CA LEU A 154 7.27 -10.19 -3.83
C LEU A 154 6.08 -11.12 -3.91
N GLY A 155 5.24 -11.16 -2.86
CA GLY A 155 4.03 -11.98 -2.83
C GLY A 155 3.07 -11.63 -3.96
N THR A 156 2.83 -10.34 -4.21
CA THR A 156 2.03 -9.85 -5.34
C THR A 156 2.62 -10.29 -6.68
N SER A 157 3.93 -10.11 -6.87
CA SER A 157 4.62 -10.53 -8.10
C SER A 157 4.49 -12.03 -8.36
N ILE A 158 4.71 -12.84 -7.32
CA ILE A 158 4.62 -14.31 -7.40
C ILE A 158 3.20 -14.76 -7.78
N VAL A 159 2.17 -14.16 -7.18
CA VAL A 159 0.76 -14.49 -7.48
C VAL A 159 0.44 -14.20 -8.95
N PHE A 160 0.88 -13.08 -9.50
CA PHE A 160 0.64 -12.75 -10.91
C PHE A 160 1.44 -13.61 -11.87
N ILE A 161 2.70 -13.93 -11.55
CA ILE A 161 3.51 -14.86 -12.36
C ILE A 161 2.87 -16.26 -12.35
N ALA A 162 2.39 -16.73 -11.21
CA ALA A 162 1.70 -18.01 -11.08
C ALA A 162 0.37 -18.05 -11.85
N ASP A 163 -0.31 -16.88 -12.02
CA ASP A 163 -1.50 -16.71 -12.88
C ASP A 163 -1.13 -16.66 -14.40
N GLY A 164 0.12 -16.89 -14.76
CA GLY A 164 0.58 -16.91 -16.16
C GLY A 164 0.79 -15.53 -16.78
N ARG A 165 0.91 -14.47 -15.97
CA ARG A 165 1.14 -13.11 -16.44
C ARG A 165 2.60 -12.88 -16.80
N ASP A 166 2.83 -11.85 -17.60
CA ASP A 166 4.19 -11.42 -17.95
C ASP A 166 5.02 -11.11 -16.69
N VAL A 167 6.20 -11.70 -16.64
CA VAL A 167 7.09 -11.61 -15.46
C VAL A 167 7.50 -10.16 -15.16
N GLY A 168 7.84 -9.39 -16.21
CA GLY A 168 8.30 -8.01 -16.05
C GLY A 168 7.20 -7.12 -15.49
N ARG A 169 5.99 -7.20 -16.05
CA ARG A 169 4.82 -6.44 -15.57
C ARG A 169 4.41 -6.85 -14.16
N SER A 170 4.48 -8.13 -13.84
CA SER A 170 4.19 -8.64 -12.49
C SER A 170 5.15 -8.09 -11.45
N ILE A 171 6.45 -8.05 -11.77
CA ILE A 171 7.47 -7.46 -10.90
C ILE A 171 7.27 -5.95 -10.75
N LEU A 172 6.97 -5.24 -11.84
CA LEU A 172 6.70 -3.79 -11.78
C LEU A 172 5.49 -3.49 -10.89
N TYR A 173 4.40 -4.24 -11.01
CA TYR A 173 3.23 -4.05 -10.17
C TYR A 173 3.53 -4.35 -8.69
N GLY A 174 4.22 -5.43 -8.37
CA GLY A 174 4.66 -5.72 -7.00
C GLY A 174 5.62 -4.67 -6.45
N ALA A 175 6.52 -4.15 -7.28
CA ALA A 175 7.42 -3.07 -6.90
C ALA A 175 6.67 -1.76 -6.61
N SER A 176 5.66 -1.39 -7.40
CA SER A 176 4.83 -0.21 -7.14
C SER A 176 4.12 -0.30 -5.79
N MET A 177 3.57 -1.48 -5.43
CA MET A 177 2.98 -1.73 -4.11
C MET A 177 3.98 -1.54 -2.99
N ALA A 178 5.19 -2.13 -3.13
CA ALA A 178 6.24 -2.00 -2.12
C ALA A 178 6.73 -0.56 -1.96
N LEU A 179 6.97 0.14 -3.06
CA LEU A 179 7.48 1.52 -3.06
C LEU A 179 6.46 2.49 -2.48
N SER A 180 5.19 2.39 -2.86
CA SER A 180 4.12 3.21 -2.29
C SER A 180 4.02 3.00 -0.77
N GLY A 181 4.05 1.75 -0.31
CA GLY A 181 4.04 1.45 1.12
C GLY A 181 5.24 2.04 1.86
N LEU A 182 6.45 1.92 1.30
CA LEU A 182 7.67 2.49 1.88
C LEU A 182 7.62 4.01 1.95
N LEU A 183 7.07 4.66 0.93
CA LEU A 183 6.92 6.11 0.92
C LEU A 183 5.98 6.59 2.04
N PHE A 184 4.82 5.96 2.20
CA PHE A 184 3.91 6.31 3.29
C PHE A 184 4.44 5.91 4.67
N ALA A 185 5.26 4.86 4.77
CA ALA A 185 6.02 4.58 5.98
C ALA A 185 7.00 5.72 6.31
N ALA A 186 7.74 6.23 5.31
CA ALA A 186 8.66 7.35 5.47
C ALA A 186 7.94 8.64 5.88
N ILE A 187 6.80 8.96 5.25
CA ILE A 187 5.94 10.09 5.63
C ILE A 187 5.50 9.95 7.10
N ALA A 188 5.02 8.78 7.49
CA ALA A 188 4.61 8.53 8.87
C ALA A 188 5.78 8.66 9.85
N LEU A 189 6.99 8.16 9.48
CA LEU A 189 8.21 8.32 10.28
C LEU A 189 8.60 9.78 10.49
N ILE A 190 8.37 10.66 9.52
CA ILE A 190 8.59 12.10 9.66
C ILE A 190 7.59 12.68 10.66
N TRP A 191 6.31 12.40 10.49
CA TRP A 191 5.27 12.99 11.35
C TRP A 191 5.36 12.52 12.81
N VAL A 192 5.76 11.29 13.08
CA VAL A 192 5.96 10.83 14.47
C VAL A 192 7.18 11.50 15.14
N GLN A 193 8.08 12.12 14.39
CA GLN A 193 9.17 12.91 14.94
C GLN A 193 8.78 14.38 15.18
N VAL A 194 7.85 14.91 14.38
CA VAL A 194 7.40 16.30 14.46
C VAL A 194 6.36 16.50 15.56
N PHE A 195 5.41 15.58 15.70
CA PHE A 195 4.31 15.70 16.65
C PHE A 195 4.60 14.94 17.96
N GLU A 196 4.25 15.54 19.09
CA GLU A 196 4.36 14.90 20.41
C GLU A 196 3.30 13.83 20.65
N TYR A 197 2.10 14.02 20.05
CA TYR A 197 0.95 13.11 20.24
C TYR A 197 0.76 12.18 19.05
N GLY A 198 0.60 10.88 19.33
CA GLY A 198 0.40 9.84 18.31
C GLY A 198 -0.83 10.07 17.44
N ARG A 199 -1.91 10.62 18.02
CA ARG A 199 -3.11 10.97 17.25
C ARG A 199 -2.85 12.07 16.23
N ALA A 200 -2.05 13.07 16.57
CA ALA A 200 -1.70 14.14 15.64
C ALA A 200 -0.79 13.62 14.52
N ALA A 201 0.24 12.85 14.84
CA ALA A 201 1.13 12.23 13.84
C ALA A 201 0.36 11.32 12.87
N THR A 202 -0.54 10.48 13.38
CA THR A 202 -1.39 9.60 12.56
C THR A 202 -2.35 10.42 11.71
N GLY A 203 -3.00 11.42 12.29
CA GLY A 203 -3.93 12.31 11.57
C GLY A 203 -3.25 13.04 10.42
N MET A 204 -2.04 13.59 10.62
CA MET A 204 -1.28 14.25 9.55
C MET A 204 -0.79 13.26 8.48
N SER A 205 -0.43 12.04 8.85
CA SER A 205 -0.08 11.00 7.87
C SER A 205 -1.29 10.63 7.00
N LEU A 206 -2.48 10.48 7.60
CA LEU A 206 -3.73 10.23 6.89
C LEU A 206 -4.17 11.42 6.04
N ALA A 207 -3.97 12.65 6.52
CA ALA A 207 -4.20 13.85 5.72
C ALA A 207 -3.28 13.88 4.50
N GLY A 208 -2.01 13.50 4.66
CA GLY A 208 -1.08 13.34 3.55
C GLY A 208 -1.54 12.32 2.51
N LEU A 209 -2.06 11.18 2.96
CA LEU A 209 -2.67 10.17 2.08
C LEU A 209 -3.90 10.72 1.35
N ALA A 210 -4.78 11.45 2.05
CA ALA A 210 -5.96 12.06 1.44
C ALA A 210 -5.59 13.13 0.40
N VAL A 211 -4.57 13.96 0.68
CA VAL A 211 -4.05 14.94 -0.28
C VAL A 211 -3.45 14.25 -1.50
N ALA A 212 -2.65 13.19 -1.30
CA ALA A 212 -2.08 12.42 -2.39
C ALA A 212 -3.19 11.85 -3.28
N PHE A 213 -4.23 11.25 -2.68
CA PHE A 213 -5.38 10.73 -3.42
C PHE A 213 -6.11 11.82 -4.20
N ALA A 214 -6.35 12.98 -3.58
CA ALA A 214 -7.03 14.11 -4.21
C ALA A 214 -6.22 14.69 -5.38
N LEU A 215 -4.89 14.85 -5.23
CA LEU A 215 -4.01 15.32 -6.30
C LEU A 215 -4.04 14.38 -7.51
N ARG A 216 -3.95 13.06 -7.24
CA ARG A 216 -4.09 12.06 -8.29
C ARG A 216 -5.45 12.16 -8.97
N ALA A 217 -6.54 12.12 -8.20
CA ALA A 217 -7.91 12.16 -8.73
C ALA A 217 -8.17 13.37 -9.63
N VAL A 218 -7.73 14.57 -9.20
CA VAL A 218 -7.87 15.79 -10.00
C VAL A 218 -6.95 15.76 -11.24
N GLY A 219 -5.74 15.21 -11.08
CA GLY A 219 -4.77 15.07 -12.18
C GLY A 219 -5.28 14.14 -13.27
N ASP A 220 -5.78 12.97 -12.89
CA ASP A 220 -6.27 11.94 -13.80
C ASP A 220 -7.53 12.40 -14.55
N VAL A 221 -8.49 13.04 -13.85
CA VAL A 221 -9.73 13.55 -14.50
C VAL A 221 -9.45 14.68 -15.49
N ARG A 222 -8.41 15.49 -15.20
CA ARG A 222 -8.06 16.64 -16.06
C ARG A 222 -6.94 16.35 -17.05
N ASP A 223 -6.41 15.15 -17.02
CA ASP A 223 -5.26 14.72 -17.81
C ASP A 223 -4.10 15.74 -17.73
N ASN A 224 -3.65 16.01 -16.51
CA ASN A 224 -2.62 17.00 -16.27
C ASN A 224 -1.54 16.50 -15.28
N TRP A 225 -0.46 17.27 -15.16
CA TRP A 225 0.72 16.95 -14.35
C TRP A 225 0.47 16.80 -12.85
N LEU A 226 -0.72 17.13 -12.32
CA LEU A 226 -1.02 17.01 -10.89
C LEU A 226 -0.98 15.56 -10.42
N SER A 227 -1.33 14.59 -11.26
CA SER A 227 -1.23 13.16 -10.92
C SER A 227 0.22 12.77 -10.63
N LEU A 228 1.20 13.33 -11.35
CA LEU A 228 2.63 13.06 -11.16
C LEU A 228 3.18 13.57 -9.81
N LEU A 229 2.48 14.49 -9.14
CA LEU A 229 2.83 14.92 -7.78
C LEU A 229 2.33 13.94 -6.72
N SER A 230 1.47 13.03 -7.09
CA SER A 230 0.93 12.03 -6.19
C SER A 230 1.80 10.76 -6.20
N PRO A 231 2.16 10.23 -5.05
CA PRO A 231 2.80 8.91 -4.95
C PRO A 231 1.84 7.75 -5.27
N LEU A 232 0.60 8.04 -5.60
CA LEU A 232 -0.44 7.09 -5.99
C LEU A 232 -0.80 7.20 -7.48
N GLY A 233 -0.20 8.15 -8.21
CA GLY A 233 -0.37 8.38 -9.65
C GLY A 233 0.65 7.65 -10.51
#